data_58b508420f9eaf146063124990eccc2c
#
_entry.id   58b508420f9eaf146063124990eccc2c
#
_cell.length_a   1.000
_cell.length_b   1.000
_cell.length_c   1.000
_cell.angle_alpha   90.00
_cell.angle_beta   90.00
_cell.angle_gamma   90.00
#
_symmetry.space_group_name_H-M   'P 1'
#
loop_
_entity.id
_entity.type
_entity.pdbx_description
1 polymer ?
#
loop_
_entity_poly.entity_id
_entity_poly.type
_entity_poly.pdbx_seq_one_letter_code
_entity_poly.pdbx_strand_id
1 'polypeptide(L)'
;MTTSPERIRAALLDLVAQRGPNKTICPSEVARALSAEHWRTLMPAVRKIGCELVFEGRIVATQKGQVVDPKTARGPIRYRL
;
A
#
# COMPACT_ATOMS: atom_id res chain seq x y z
N MET A 1 16.82 3.16 11.94
CA MET A 1 17.19 2.98 10.54
C MET A 1 16.00 3.29 9.65
N THR A 2 16.19 4.12 8.64
CA THR A 2 15.09 4.56 7.78
C THR A 2 14.83 3.51 6.70
N THR A 3 13.58 3.11 6.52
CA THR A 3 13.20 2.19 5.46
C THR A 3 13.17 2.93 4.12
N SER A 4 13.88 2.44 3.12
CA SER A 4 13.97 3.09 1.82
C SER A 4 12.67 2.97 1.03
N PRO A 5 12.38 3.94 0.12
CA PRO A 5 11.22 3.82 -0.76
C PRO A 5 11.23 2.54 -1.60
N GLU A 6 12.40 2.07 -2.02
CA GLU A 6 12.53 0.84 -2.80
C GLU A 6 12.09 -0.38 -2.01
N ARG A 7 12.41 -0.42 -0.72
CA ARG A 7 11.98 -1.53 0.15
C ARG A 7 10.47 -1.51 0.39
N ILE A 8 9.91 -0.32 0.57
CA ILE A 8 8.45 -0.16 0.74
C ILE A 8 7.74 -0.64 -0.53
N ARG A 9 8.23 -0.19 -1.68
CA ARG A 9 7.67 -0.56 -2.97
C ARG A 9 7.69 -2.07 -3.19
N ALA A 10 8.84 -2.70 -2.93
CA ALA A 10 8.98 -4.15 -3.07
C ALA A 10 8.04 -4.89 -2.12
N ALA A 11 7.95 -4.47 -0.86
CA ALA A 11 7.08 -5.11 0.12
C ALA A 11 5.61 -5.02 -0.28
N LEU A 12 5.17 -3.85 -0.75
CA LEU A 12 3.80 -3.65 -1.18
C LEU A 12 3.45 -4.55 -2.38
N LEU A 13 4.31 -4.56 -3.39
CA LEU A 13 4.10 -5.38 -4.58
C LEU A 13 4.09 -6.87 -4.25
N ASP A 14 4.98 -7.31 -3.36
CA ASP A 14 5.02 -8.70 -2.92
C ASP A 14 3.73 -9.10 -2.20
N LEU A 15 3.23 -8.25 -1.32
CA LEU A 15 2.02 -8.56 -0.56
C LEU A 15 0.78 -8.65 -1.45
N VAL A 16 0.61 -7.73 -2.40
CA VAL A 16 -0.53 -7.81 -3.32
C VAL A 16 -0.44 -9.02 -4.23
N ALA A 17 0.77 -9.40 -4.64
CA ALA A 17 0.99 -10.59 -5.46
C ALA A 17 0.66 -11.86 -4.69
N GLN A 18 1.09 -11.95 -3.43
CA GLN A 18 0.80 -13.10 -2.57
C GLN A 18 -0.69 -13.23 -2.27
N ARG A 19 -1.37 -12.09 -2.05
CA ARG A 19 -2.78 -12.09 -1.72
C ARG A 19 -3.64 -12.50 -2.91
N GLY A 20 -3.23 -12.16 -4.13
CA GLY A 20 -3.92 -12.51 -5.36
C GLY A 20 -4.81 -11.38 -5.89
N PRO A 21 -5.29 -11.50 -7.15
CA PRO A 21 -5.90 -10.37 -7.85
C PRO A 21 -7.25 -9.92 -7.32
N ASN A 22 -7.97 -10.76 -6.59
CA ASN A 22 -9.31 -10.43 -6.12
C ASN A 22 -9.35 -10.10 -4.63
N LYS A 23 -8.19 -9.99 -3.98
CA LYS A 23 -8.11 -9.72 -2.55
C LYS A 23 -7.24 -8.50 -2.30
N THR A 24 -7.60 -7.74 -1.28
CA THR A 24 -6.94 -6.48 -0.98
C THR A 24 -6.03 -6.60 0.23
N ILE A 25 -5.09 -5.65 0.33
CA ILE A 25 -4.26 -5.47 1.53
C ILE A 25 -4.48 -4.06 2.07
N CYS A 26 -4.25 -3.89 3.38
CA CYS A 26 -4.22 -2.56 3.99
C CYS A 26 -2.81 -1.98 3.90
N PRO A 27 -2.66 -0.65 3.80
CA PRO A 27 -1.34 -0.04 3.90
C PRO A 27 -0.60 -0.43 5.18
N SER A 28 -1.31 -0.62 6.28
CA SER A 28 -0.69 -1.03 7.56
C SER A 28 -0.07 -2.42 7.49
N GLU A 29 -0.56 -3.32 6.65
CA GLU A 29 0.07 -4.63 6.47
C GLU A 29 1.47 -4.49 5.90
N VAL A 30 1.65 -3.55 4.94
CA VAL A 30 2.96 -3.27 4.38
C VAL A 30 3.88 -2.69 5.44
N ALA A 31 3.40 -1.70 6.17
CA ALA A 31 4.18 -1.04 7.21
C ALA A 31 4.59 -2.02 8.31
N ARG A 32 3.68 -2.86 8.77
CA ARG A 32 3.96 -3.86 9.81
C ARG A 32 4.94 -4.93 9.35
N ALA A 33 4.88 -5.30 8.08
CA ALA A 33 5.84 -6.26 7.51
C ALA A 33 7.25 -5.71 7.51
N LEU A 34 7.40 -4.39 7.39
CA LEU A 34 8.70 -3.72 7.37
C LEU A 34 9.22 -3.40 8.76
N SER A 35 8.34 -3.07 9.71
CA SER A 35 8.74 -2.76 11.08
C SER A 35 7.59 -3.04 12.04
N ALA A 36 7.75 -4.07 12.86
CA ALA A 36 6.75 -4.42 13.87
C ALA A 36 6.62 -3.34 14.95
N GLU A 37 7.71 -2.63 15.25
CA GLU A 37 7.73 -1.65 16.33
C GLU A 37 7.38 -0.25 15.88
N HIS A 38 7.78 0.13 14.66
CA HIS A 38 7.67 1.52 14.17
C HIS A 38 6.79 1.65 12.93
N TRP A 39 5.89 0.70 12.72
CA TRP A 39 5.06 0.68 11.52
C TRP A 39 4.22 1.95 11.33
N ARG A 40 3.78 2.58 12.43
CA ARG A 40 2.96 3.79 12.33
C ARG A 40 3.71 4.94 11.70
N THR A 41 5.02 5.04 11.96
CA THR A 41 5.85 6.09 11.36
C THR A 41 6.07 5.87 9.87
N LEU A 42 5.90 4.65 9.39
CA LEU A 42 6.05 4.32 7.98
C LEU A 42 4.77 4.58 7.15
N MET A 43 3.64 4.76 7.81
CA MET A 43 2.36 4.89 7.10
C MET A 43 2.33 6.00 6.06
N PRO A 44 2.83 7.23 6.33
CA PRO A 44 2.84 8.26 5.29
C PRO A 44 3.64 7.85 4.06
N ALA A 45 4.81 7.23 4.25
CA ALA A 45 5.65 6.78 3.15
C ALA A 45 4.98 5.64 2.37
N VAL A 46 4.33 4.69 3.07
CA VAL A 46 3.60 3.59 2.43
C VAL A 46 2.48 4.15 1.55
N ARG A 47 1.72 5.12 2.04
CA ARG A 47 0.64 5.74 1.27
C ARG A 47 1.17 6.49 0.06
N LYS A 48 2.28 7.19 0.19
CA LYS A 48 2.91 7.89 -0.92
C LYS A 48 3.35 6.92 -2.01
N ILE A 49 4.03 5.84 -1.63
CA ILE A 49 4.48 4.81 -2.57
C ILE A 49 3.28 4.11 -3.21
N GLY A 50 2.24 3.80 -2.43
CA GLY A 50 1.01 3.22 -2.96
C GLY A 50 0.38 4.10 -4.02
N CYS A 51 0.33 5.41 -3.78
CA CYS A 51 -0.18 6.38 -4.74
C CYS A 51 0.62 6.35 -6.05
N GLU A 52 1.95 6.33 -5.95
CA GLU A 52 2.82 6.24 -7.12
C GLU A 52 2.57 4.96 -7.92
N LEU A 53 2.42 3.83 -7.22
CA LEU A 53 2.16 2.55 -7.88
C LEU A 53 0.81 2.52 -8.59
N VAL A 54 -0.20 3.17 -8.04
CA VAL A 54 -1.51 3.31 -8.70
C VAL A 54 -1.34 4.10 -10.00
N PHE A 55 -0.62 5.21 -9.97
CA PHE A 55 -0.40 6.02 -11.17
C PHE A 55 0.43 5.29 -12.22
N GLU A 56 1.30 4.38 -11.81
CA GLU A 56 2.06 3.55 -12.74
C GLU A 56 1.24 2.40 -13.30
N GLY A 57 0.03 2.19 -12.80
CA GLY A 57 -0.81 1.09 -13.25
C GLY A 57 -0.44 -0.27 -12.68
N ARG A 58 0.35 -0.30 -11.60
CA ARG A 58 0.82 -1.55 -11.00
C ARG A 58 -0.18 -2.15 -10.02
N ILE A 59 -0.97 -1.30 -9.37
CA ILE A 59 -1.98 -1.70 -8.40
C ILE A 59 -3.20 -0.78 -8.55
N VAL A 60 -4.30 -1.16 -7.90
CA VAL A 60 -5.46 -0.27 -7.76
C VAL A 60 -5.74 -0.02 -6.28
N ALA A 61 -6.24 1.18 -5.99
CA ALA A 61 -6.71 1.53 -4.66
C ALA A 61 -8.22 1.39 -4.60
N THR A 62 -8.74 0.87 -3.50
CA THR A 62 -10.17 0.66 -3.33
C THR A 62 -10.64 1.18 -1.98
N GLN A 63 -11.92 1.54 -1.90
CA GLN A 63 -12.64 1.81 -0.66
C GLN A 63 -13.99 1.12 -0.76
N LYS A 64 -14.34 0.33 0.24
CA LYS A 64 -15.61 -0.39 0.27
C LYS A 64 -15.88 -1.15 -1.04
N GLY A 65 -14.83 -1.75 -1.59
CA GLY A 65 -14.92 -2.53 -2.83
C GLY A 65 -14.94 -1.73 -4.12
N GLN A 66 -14.92 -0.40 -4.05
CA GLN A 66 -14.94 0.47 -5.22
C GLN A 66 -13.53 1.01 -5.50
N VAL A 67 -13.15 1.04 -6.78
CA VAL A 67 -11.88 1.66 -7.19
C VAL A 67 -11.96 3.17 -6.93
N VAL A 68 -10.93 3.72 -6.28
CA VAL A 68 -10.87 5.13 -5.96
C VAL A 68 -9.52 5.72 -6.35
N ASP A 69 -9.48 7.05 -6.48
CA ASP A 69 -8.24 7.79 -6.66
C ASP A 69 -7.59 7.97 -5.29
N PRO A 70 -6.40 7.40 -5.05
CA PRO A 70 -5.78 7.50 -3.73
C PRO A 70 -5.38 8.91 -3.33
N LYS A 71 -5.26 9.85 -4.29
CA LYS A 71 -4.95 11.23 -3.97
C LYS A 71 -6.13 11.99 -3.36
N THR A 72 -7.33 11.63 -3.75
CA THR A 72 -8.54 12.37 -3.32
C THR A 72 -9.41 11.60 -2.35
N ALA A 73 -9.25 10.29 -2.27
CA ALA A 73 -10.05 9.45 -1.39
C ALA A 73 -9.77 9.79 0.07
N ARG A 74 -10.82 9.89 0.86
CA ARG A 74 -10.73 10.13 2.30
C ARG A 74 -11.04 8.86 3.05
N GLY A 75 -10.33 8.68 4.16
CA GLY A 75 -10.49 7.50 5.00
C GLY A 75 -9.63 6.33 4.55
N PRO A 76 -9.84 5.15 5.16
CA PRO A 76 -9.01 4.00 4.88
C PRO A 76 -9.16 3.52 3.44
N ILE A 77 -8.03 3.24 2.80
CA ILE A 77 -8.00 2.64 1.46
C ILE A 77 -7.31 1.29 1.54
N ARG A 78 -7.54 0.45 0.53
CA ARG A 78 -6.91 -0.85 0.39
C ARG A 78 -6.33 -0.96 -1.01
N TYR A 79 -5.33 -1.85 -1.17
CA TYR A 79 -4.67 -2.05 -2.46
C TYR A 79 -4.88 -3.48 -2.94
N ARG A 80 -4.94 -3.66 -4.25
CA ARG A 80 -4.93 -4.98 -4.89
C ARG A 80 -4.30 -4.91 -6.29
N LEU A 81 -4.03 -6.04 -6.84
CA LEU A 81 -3.64 -6.15 -8.23
C LEU A 81 -4.78 -5.75 -9.17
#